data_dc8a8abf0aa681bce12958c3af25eb4c
#
_entry.id   dc8a8abf0aa681bce12958c3af25eb4c
#
_cell.length_a   1.000
_cell.length_b   1.000
_cell.length_c   1.000
_cell.angle_alpha   90.00
_cell.angle_beta   90.00
_cell.angle_gamma   90.00
#
_symmetry.space_group_name_H-M   'P 1'
#
loop_
_entity.id
_entity.type
_entity.pdbx_description
1 polymer ?
#
loop_
_entity_poly.entity_id
_entity_poly.type
_entity_poly.pdbx_seq_one_letter_code
_entity_poly.pdbx_strand_id
1 'polypeptide(L)'
;MRIEPKVVAITGASSGIGEATARRLAADGHRLLLGARRVERLEELSREIGAAGGTAAFRRLDVTDAGDVRGFVAAAGERYGRVDVLVNNAGVMPLSPLAALEVEEWDRMIDVNVRGVLHGIAAALPVMRAQGAGHIVNIASVGAYEVSPTAAVYCATKFAVRAISEGLRQESGGSVRVTLVSPGVTESELADGISDPAARAAMEAYRAVALPASAVADAIAYAVSRPPEVDVNELVVRPVASAR
;
A
#
# COMPACT_ATOMS: atom_id res chain seq x y z
N MET A 1 -17.82 19.87 -1.41
CA MET A 1 -18.35 18.79 -0.55
C MET A 1 -17.40 18.65 0.63
N ARG A 2 -17.88 18.77 1.89
CA ARG A 2 -16.99 18.55 3.05
C ARG A 2 -16.65 17.07 3.10
N ILE A 3 -15.38 16.72 3.01
CA ILE A 3 -14.91 15.34 3.22
C ILE A 3 -15.04 15.05 4.71
N GLU A 4 -15.78 14.01 5.07
CA GLU A 4 -15.86 13.57 6.47
C GLU A 4 -14.50 12.97 6.88
N PRO A 5 -13.89 13.43 7.98
CA PRO A 5 -12.62 12.91 8.45
C PRO A 5 -12.69 11.41 8.75
N LYS A 6 -11.80 10.63 8.12
CA LYS A 6 -11.69 9.17 8.33
C LYS A 6 -10.45 8.84 9.14
N VAL A 7 -10.46 7.70 9.80
CA VAL A 7 -9.27 7.09 10.41
C VAL A 7 -8.64 6.15 9.41
N VAL A 8 -7.41 6.44 9.00
CA VAL A 8 -6.68 5.71 7.97
C VAL A 8 -5.40 5.11 8.54
N ALA A 9 -5.28 3.80 8.48
CA ALA A 9 -4.06 3.06 8.80
C ALA A 9 -3.28 2.77 7.52
N ILE A 10 -1.98 3.12 7.48
CA ILE A 10 -1.14 3.00 6.27
C ILE A 10 0.08 2.16 6.59
N THR A 11 0.27 1.02 5.91
CA THR A 11 1.49 0.21 6.03
C THR A 11 2.55 0.67 5.04
N GLY A 12 3.84 0.55 5.38
CA GLY A 12 4.93 1.00 4.52
C GLY A 12 4.98 2.52 4.34
N ALA A 13 4.55 3.29 5.34
CA ALA A 13 4.40 4.74 5.26
C ALA A 13 5.72 5.54 5.34
N SER A 14 6.89 4.88 5.47
CA SER A 14 8.18 5.56 5.68
C SER A 14 8.84 6.11 4.41
N SER A 15 8.27 5.89 3.23
CA SER A 15 8.79 6.39 1.95
C SER A 15 7.81 6.21 0.79
N GLY A 16 8.11 6.81 -0.36
CA GLY A 16 7.44 6.59 -1.64
C GLY A 16 5.93 6.80 -1.60
N ILE A 17 5.17 5.85 -2.14
CA ILE A 17 3.70 5.94 -2.24
C ILE A 17 3.04 6.04 -0.86
N GLY A 18 3.54 5.29 0.14
CA GLY A 18 2.98 5.32 1.50
C GLY A 18 3.13 6.68 2.18
N GLU A 19 4.30 7.29 2.08
CA GLU A 19 4.57 8.64 2.59
C GLU A 19 3.73 9.70 1.86
N ALA A 20 3.72 9.66 0.51
CA ALA A 20 2.91 10.58 -0.29
C ALA A 20 1.41 10.46 0.02
N THR A 21 0.92 9.23 0.22
CA THR A 21 -0.46 8.96 0.63
C THR A 21 -0.76 9.54 2.01
N ALA A 22 0.16 9.39 2.97
CA ALA A 22 0.01 9.97 4.30
C ALA A 22 -0.11 11.49 4.23
N ARG A 23 0.78 12.16 3.52
CA ARG A 23 0.74 13.62 3.33
C ARG A 23 -0.57 14.07 2.67
N ARG A 24 -0.98 13.39 1.61
CA ARG A 24 -2.18 13.72 0.85
C ARG A 24 -3.45 13.56 1.69
N LEU A 25 -3.62 12.43 2.37
CA LEU A 25 -4.80 12.18 3.20
C LEU A 25 -4.84 13.04 4.47
N ALA A 26 -3.67 13.39 5.05
CA ALA A 26 -3.62 14.35 6.15
C ALA A 26 -4.08 15.74 5.73
N ALA A 27 -3.70 16.19 4.53
CA ALA A 27 -4.16 17.47 3.95
C ALA A 27 -5.66 17.50 3.68
N ASP A 28 -6.28 16.34 3.42
CA ASP A 28 -7.74 16.19 3.31
C ASP A 28 -8.45 16.15 4.68
N GLY A 29 -7.71 16.23 5.79
CA GLY A 29 -8.25 16.27 7.16
C GLY A 29 -8.48 14.90 7.79
N HIS A 30 -7.95 13.81 7.20
CA HIS A 30 -8.04 12.47 7.78
C HIS A 30 -7.07 12.30 8.97
N ARG A 31 -7.40 11.40 9.90
CA ARG A 31 -6.57 11.03 11.05
C ARG A 31 -5.78 9.77 10.72
N LEU A 32 -4.47 9.80 10.83
CA LEU A 32 -3.60 8.75 10.32
C LEU A 32 -2.91 7.96 11.42
N LEU A 33 -2.80 6.64 11.22
CA LEU A 33 -1.82 5.80 11.89
C LEU A 33 -0.83 5.27 10.84
N LEU A 34 0.44 5.63 11.00
CA LEU A 34 1.52 5.30 10.08
C LEU A 34 2.32 4.11 10.60
N GLY A 35 2.50 3.09 9.77
CA GLY A 35 3.24 1.88 10.13
C GLY A 35 4.39 1.59 9.15
N ALA A 36 5.59 1.37 9.68
CA ALA A 36 6.75 0.87 8.94
C ALA A 36 7.85 0.40 9.90
N ARG A 37 8.91 -0.22 9.37
CA ARG A 37 10.07 -0.66 10.17
C ARG A 37 10.97 0.51 10.59
N ARG A 38 11.10 1.54 9.76
CA ARG A 38 11.96 2.73 9.99
C ARG A 38 11.22 3.76 10.82
N VAL A 39 11.36 3.67 12.13
CA VAL A 39 10.62 4.50 13.11
C VAL A 39 10.99 5.98 12.98
N GLU A 40 12.25 6.30 12.78
CA GLU A 40 12.77 7.67 12.68
C GLU A 40 12.12 8.43 11.50
N ARG A 41 11.90 7.73 10.38
CA ARG A 41 11.20 8.29 9.21
C ARG A 41 9.71 8.55 9.50
N LEU A 42 9.08 7.66 10.26
CA LEU A 42 7.67 7.82 10.64
C LEU A 42 7.49 8.98 11.62
N GLU A 43 8.41 9.13 12.57
CA GLU A 43 8.40 10.22 13.53
C GLU A 43 8.54 11.57 12.84
N GLU A 44 9.50 11.71 11.92
CA GLU A 44 9.69 12.90 11.11
C GLU A 44 8.44 13.23 10.31
N LEU A 45 7.89 12.25 9.56
CA LEU A 45 6.66 12.41 8.77
C LEU A 45 5.47 12.84 9.64
N SER A 46 5.30 12.21 10.81
CA SER A 46 4.23 12.56 11.75
C SER A 46 4.37 13.99 12.26
N ARG A 47 5.59 14.43 12.58
CA ARG A 47 5.90 15.80 13.02
C ARG A 47 5.61 16.82 11.93
N GLU A 48 6.00 16.54 10.68
CA GLU A 48 5.76 17.42 9.53
C GLU A 48 4.26 17.55 9.22
N ILE A 49 3.53 16.43 9.25
CA ILE A 49 2.07 16.43 9.10
C ILE A 49 1.42 17.28 10.21
N GLY A 50 1.88 17.14 11.47
CA GLY A 50 1.40 17.94 12.58
C GLY A 50 1.69 19.43 12.42
N ALA A 51 2.88 19.79 11.97
CA ALA A 51 3.27 21.18 11.69
C ALA A 51 2.42 21.81 10.57
N ALA A 52 1.94 21.00 9.62
CA ALA A 52 1.02 21.41 8.56
C ALA A 52 -0.47 21.44 9.01
N GLY A 53 -0.76 21.18 10.29
CA GLY A 53 -2.13 21.19 10.83
C GLY A 53 -2.88 19.86 10.68
N GLY A 54 -2.23 18.80 10.18
CA GLY A 54 -2.81 17.47 10.07
C GLY A 54 -2.70 16.65 11.35
N THR A 55 -3.25 15.44 11.34
CA THR A 55 -3.22 14.52 12.49
C THR A 55 -2.64 13.18 12.07
N ALA A 56 -1.46 12.85 12.57
CA ALA A 56 -0.82 11.56 12.36
C ALA A 56 -0.18 11.05 13.66
N ALA A 57 -0.30 9.76 13.89
CA ALA A 57 0.48 9.02 14.85
C ALA A 57 1.24 7.91 14.12
N PHE A 58 2.21 7.31 14.76
CA PHE A 58 2.99 6.24 14.15
C PHE A 58 3.27 5.10 15.13
N ARG A 59 3.59 3.94 14.56
CA ARG A 59 4.04 2.76 15.29
C ARG A 59 5.02 1.98 14.41
N ARG A 60 6.06 1.39 15.04
CA ARG A 60 6.86 0.39 14.34
C ARG A 60 5.96 -0.76 13.88
N LEU A 61 6.15 -1.21 12.64
CA LEU A 61 5.35 -2.27 12.05
C LEU A 61 6.21 -3.13 11.12
N ASP A 62 6.19 -4.44 11.36
CA ASP A 62 6.63 -5.45 10.43
C ASP A 62 5.40 -6.22 9.92
N VAL A 63 5.09 -6.08 8.63
CA VAL A 63 3.89 -6.70 8.04
C VAL A 63 4.02 -8.22 7.91
N THR A 64 5.22 -8.78 8.05
CA THR A 64 5.44 -10.23 8.04
C THR A 64 5.00 -10.90 9.34
N ASP A 65 4.84 -10.14 10.43
CA ASP A 65 4.31 -10.59 11.72
C ASP A 65 2.82 -10.27 11.85
N ALA A 66 1.99 -11.30 11.84
CA ALA A 66 0.53 -11.17 11.99
C ALA A 66 0.12 -10.56 13.33
N GLY A 67 0.90 -10.78 14.42
CA GLY A 67 0.66 -10.19 15.72
C GLY A 67 0.92 -8.70 15.73
N ASP A 68 2.00 -8.27 15.09
CA ASP A 68 2.35 -6.86 14.96
C ASP A 68 1.31 -6.10 14.13
N VAL A 69 0.83 -6.69 13.04
CA VAL A 69 -0.25 -6.10 12.22
C VAL A 69 -1.56 -5.98 13.00
N ARG A 70 -1.94 -7.01 13.77
CA ARG A 70 -3.14 -6.92 14.65
C ARG A 70 -2.99 -5.78 15.66
N GLY A 71 -1.83 -5.68 16.32
CA GLY A 71 -1.54 -4.61 17.26
C GLY A 71 -1.53 -3.22 16.61
N PHE A 72 -1.11 -3.12 15.34
CA PHE A 72 -1.15 -1.88 14.57
C PHE A 72 -2.59 -1.41 14.31
N VAL A 73 -3.46 -2.31 13.84
CA VAL A 73 -4.87 -1.99 13.59
C VAL A 73 -5.60 -1.67 14.92
N ALA A 74 -5.33 -2.44 15.98
CA ALA A 74 -5.90 -2.17 17.31
C ALA A 74 -5.52 -0.78 17.83
N ALA A 75 -4.23 -0.38 17.69
CA ALA A 75 -3.76 0.94 18.10
C ALA A 75 -4.46 2.10 17.37
N ALA A 76 -4.86 1.92 16.10
CA ALA A 76 -5.66 2.92 15.40
C ALA A 76 -7.06 3.05 16.01
N GLY A 77 -7.70 1.92 16.34
CA GLY A 77 -8.99 1.87 17.04
C GLY A 77 -8.93 2.49 18.43
N GLU A 78 -7.92 2.15 19.22
CA GLU A 78 -7.71 2.70 20.58
C GLU A 78 -7.48 4.21 20.56
N ARG A 79 -6.70 4.71 19.61
CA ARG A 79 -6.35 6.11 19.52
C ARG A 79 -7.47 7.00 18.98
N TYR A 80 -8.22 6.50 18.00
CA TYR A 80 -9.17 7.31 17.24
C TYR A 80 -10.62 6.81 17.30
N GLY A 81 -10.87 5.69 18.00
CA GLY A 81 -12.20 5.12 18.23
C GLY A 81 -12.71 4.22 17.10
N ARG A 82 -12.02 4.19 15.95
CA ARG A 82 -12.44 3.42 14.76
C ARG A 82 -11.30 3.20 13.77
N VAL A 83 -11.53 2.36 12.77
CA VAL A 83 -10.64 2.18 11.61
C VAL A 83 -11.50 2.20 10.35
N ASP A 84 -11.45 3.28 9.59
CA ASP A 84 -12.28 3.44 8.38
C ASP A 84 -11.58 2.90 7.14
N VAL A 85 -10.27 3.08 7.04
CA VAL A 85 -9.49 2.70 5.87
C VAL A 85 -8.20 2.00 6.32
N LEU A 86 -7.89 0.87 5.68
CA LEU A 86 -6.56 0.26 5.72
C LEU A 86 -5.92 0.34 4.35
N VAL A 87 -4.74 0.94 4.26
CA VAL A 87 -3.92 0.95 3.04
C VAL A 87 -2.78 -0.06 3.19
N ASN A 88 -2.91 -1.22 2.56
CA ASN A 88 -1.86 -2.23 2.45
C ASN A 88 -0.87 -1.80 1.34
N ASN A 89 0.10 -0.96 1.72
CA ASN A 89 1.08 -0.41 0.80
C ASN A 89 2.49 -1.00 0.98
N ALA A 90 2.82 -1.58 2.13
CA ALA A 90 4.12 -2.19 2.34
C ALA A 90 4.45 -3.22 1.24
N GLY A 91 5.66 -3.14 0.67
CA GLY A 91 6.11 -4.01 -0.40
C GLY A 91 7.62 -4.01 -0.58
N VAL A 92 8.13 -5.02 -1.25
CA VAL A 92 9.53 -5.18 -1.66
C VAL A 92 9.61 -5.72 -3.09
N MET A 93 10.71 -5.43 -3.78
CA MET A 93 10.89 -5.79 -5.19
C MET A 93 12.37 -6.12 -5.50
N PRO A 94 12.99 -7.09 -4.85
CA PRO A 94 14.26 -7.61 -5.34
C PRO A 94 14.01 -8.35 -6.67
N LEU A 95 14.66 -7.92 -7.74
CA LEU A 95 14.51 -8.47 -9.07
C LEU A 95 15.75 -9.23 -9.47
N SER A 96 15.57 -10.47 -9.96
CA SER A 96 16.63 -11.30 -10.51
C SER A 96 16.05 -12.32 -11.50
N PRO A 97 16.84 -12.83 -12.47
CA PRO A 97 16.43 -13.98 -13.28
C PRO A 97 16.12 -15.20 -12.39
N LEU A 98 15.10 -15.99 -12.70
CA LEU A 98 14.81 -17.21 -11.95
C LEU A 98 16.02 -18.17 -11.86
N ALA A 99 16.87 -18.18 -12.89
CA ALA A 99 18.08 -19.00 -12.91
C ALA A 99 19.14 -18.56 -11.88
N ALA A 100 19.03 -17.37 -11.27
CA ALA A 100 19.89 -16.94 -10.17
C ALA A 100 19.57 -17.68 -8.85
N LEU A 101 18.40 -18.30 -8.75
CA LEU A 101 17.95 -19.10 -7.60
C LEU A 101 17.99 -18.34 -6.26
N GLU A 102 17.66 -17.05 -6.27
CA GLU A 102 17.61 -16.19 -5.08
C GLU A 102 16.37 -16.49 -4.21
N VAL A 103 16.34 -17.70 -3.64
CA VAL A 103 15.16 -18.23 -2.90
C VAL A 103 14.78 -17.36 -1.72
N GLU A 104 15.74 -16.81 -0.98
CA GLU A 104 15.48 -15.92 0.16
C GLU A 104 14.78 -14.62 -0.28
N GLU A 105 15.11 -14.11 -1.47
CA GLU A 105 14.42 -12.94 -2.03
C GLU A 105 12.98 -13.29 -2.45
N TRP A 106 12.76 -14.49 -2.98
CA TRP A 106 11.41 -14.94 -3.33
C TRP A 106 10.54 -15.09 -2.10
N ASP A 107 11.04 -15.74 -1.05
CA ASP A 107 10.34 -15.90 0.23
C ASP A 107 10.01 -14.53 0.83
N ARG A 108 10.98 -13.61 0.84
CA ARG A 108 10.77 -12.24 1.32
C ARG A 108 9.69 -11.50 0.52
N MET A 109 9.64 -11.65 -0.81
CA MET A 109 8.58 -11.06 -1.63
C MET A 109 7.20 -11.63 -1.29
N ILE A 110 7.12 -12.95 -1.10
CA ILE A 110 5.86 -13.61 -0.71
C ILE A 110 5.43 -13.16 0.68
N ASP A 111 6.34 -13.14 1.65
CA ASP A 111 6.03 -12.77 3.02
C ASP A 111 5.55 -11.32 3.14
N VAL A 112 6.24 -10.38 2.50
CA VAL A 112 5.86 -8.97 2.58
C VAL A 112 4.66 -8.65 1.69
N ASN A 113 4.72 -9.01 0.40
CA ASN A 113 3.75 -8.54 -0.59
C ASN A 113 2.43 -9.31 -0.56
N VAL A 114 2.44 -10.59 -0.15
CA VAL A 114 1.23 -11.44 -0.10
C VAL A 114 0.76 -11.65 1.33
N ARG A 115 1.60 -12.26 2.19
CA ARG A 115 1.22 -12.51 3.59
C ARG A 115 0.94 -11.22 4.34
N GLY A 116 1.76 -10.16 4.11
CA GLY A 116 1.54 -8.85 4.71
C GLY A 116 0.16 -8.26 4.37
N VAL A 117 -0.30 -8.41 3.13
CA VAL A 117 -1.67 -8.01 2.73
C VAL A 117 -2.72 -8.86 3.43
N LEU A 118 -2.54 -10.18 3.50
CA LEU A 118 -3.45 -11.09 4.19
C LEU A 118 -3.52 -10.79 5.69
N HIS A 119 -2.39 -10.48 6.35
CA HIS A 119 -2.35 -10.05 7.75
C HIS A 119 -3.13 -8.75 7.95
N GLY A 120 -2.98 -7.78 7.03
CA GLY A 120 -3.76 -6.54 7.05
C GLY A 120 -5.26 -6.79 6.96
N ILE A 121 -5.68 -7.63 6.02
CA ILE A 121 -7.09 -8.04 5.85
C ILE A 121 -7.59 -8.73 7.13
N ALA A 122 -6.84 -9.71 7.64
CA ALA A 122 -7.23 -10.47 8.84
C ALA A 122 -7.36 -9.59 10.08
N ALA A 123 -6.57 -8.52 10.19
CA ALA A 123 -6.65 -7.58 11.30
C ALA A 123 -7.79 -6.57 11.16
N ALA A 124 -8.00 -6.01 9.95
CA ALA A 124 -8.95 -4.91 9.75
C ALA A 124 -10.38 -5.38 9.47
N LEU A 125 -10.56 -6.48 8.72
CA LEU A 125 -11.88 -6.94 8.28
C LEU A 125 -12.86 -7.21 9.44
N PRO A 126 -12.47 -7.88 10.54
CA PRO A 126 -13.38 -8.08 11.68
C PRO A 126 -13.82 -6.75 12.32
N VAL A 127 -12.90 -5.79 12.45
CA VAL A 127 -13.19 -4.46 13.01
C VAL A 127 -14.17 -3.70 12.12
N MET A 128 -13.91 -3.68 10.80
CA MET A 128 -14.74 -3.00 9.81
C MET A 128 -16.14 -3.62 9.70
N ARG A 129 -16.23 -4.95 9.77
CA ARG A 129 -17.54 -5.67 9.83
C ARG A 129 -18.33 -5.32 11.07
N ALA A 130 -17.69 -5.26 12.24
CA ALA A 130 -18.35 -4.85 13.49
C ALA A 130 -18.81 -3.39 13.45
N GLN A 131 -18.10 -2.51 12.73
CA GLN A 131 -18.48 -1.12 12.50
C GLN A 131 -19.61 -0.97 11.45
N GLY A 132 -19.91 -2.02 10.68
CA GLY A 132 -20.86 -1.97 9.54
C GLY A 132 -20.33 -1.21 8.32
N ALA A 133 -19.08 -0.75 8.35
CA ALA A 133 -18.45 0.00 7.26
C ALA A 133 -16.92 -0.09 7.33
N GLY A 134 -16.27 -0.11 6.16
CA GLY A 134 -14.81 -0.07 6.05
C GLY A 134 -14.35 0.06 4.61
N HIS A 135 -13.04 0.26 4.43
CA HIS A 135 -12.43 0.30 3.12
C HIS A 135 -11.00 -0.25 3.18
N ILE A 136 -10.73 -1.29 2.41
CA ILE A 136 -9.39 -1.86 2.26
C ILE A 136 -8.83 -1.44 0.90
N VAL A 137 -7.70 -0.76 0.91
CA VAL A 137 -6.96 -0.35 -0.30
C VAL A 137 -5.68 -1.17 -0.38
N ASN A 138 -5.55 -1.98 -1.42
CA ASN A 138 -4.38 -2.81 -1.66
C ASN A 138 -3.53 -2.24 -2.79
N ILE A 139 -2.23 -2.07 -2.56
CA ILE A 139 -1.31 -1.58 -3.59
C ILE A 139 -0.70 -2.76 -4.33
N ALA A 140 -1.14 -2.92 -5.59
CA ALA A 140 -0.57 -3.89 -6.52
C ALA A 140 0.54 -3.26 -7.39
N SER A 141 0.47 -3.44 -8.68
CA SER A 141 1.37 -2.91 -9.70
C SER A 141 0.78 -3.23 -11.08
N VAL A 142 1.24 -2.57 -12.14
CA VAL A 142 1.04 -3.06 -13.52
C VAL A 142 1.59 -4.47 -13.71
N GLY A 143 2.57 -4.89 -12.88
CA GLY A 143 3.02 -6.28 -12.79
C GLY A 143 1.97 -7.27 -12.26
N ALA A 144 0.73 -6.85 -11.97
CA ALA A 144 -0.42 -7.71 -11.69
C ALA A 144 -1.22 -8.09 -12.97
N TYR A 145 -0.79 -7.61 -14.14
CA TYR A 145 -1.45 -7.84 -15.43
C TYR A 145 -0.51 -8.43 -16.49
N GLU A 146 0.78 -8.19 -16.34
CA GLU A 146 1.80 -8.69 -17.25
C GLU A 146 3.07 -9.08 -16.48
N VAL A 147 3.85 -10.00 -17.05
CA VAL A 147 5.11 -10.46 -16.46
C VAL A 147 6.27 -9.94 -17.31
N SER A 148 7.25 -9.34 -16.66
CA SER A 148 8.50 -8.89 -17.30
C SER A 148 9.66 -9.81 -16.95
N PRO A 149 10.69 -9.91 -17.80
CA PRO A 149 11.94 -10.60 -17.45
C PRO A 149 12.48 -10.11 -16.10
N THR A 150 13.11 -10.98 -15.34
CA THR A 150 13.65 -10.76 -13.98
C THR A 150 12.62 -10.50 -12.87
N ALA A 151 11.36 -10.18 -13.22
CA ALA A 151 10.31 -9.82 -12.28
C ALA A 151 9.27 -10.93 -12.02
N ALA A 152 9.55 -12.17 -12.40
CA ALA A 152 8.56 -13.27 -12.37
C ALA A 152 7.91 -13.43 -10.98
N VAL A 153 8.71 -13.52 -9.90
CA VAL A 153 8.19 -13.71 -8.54
C VAL A 153 7.50 -12.43 -8.04
N TYR A 154 8.09 -11.27 -8.29
CA TYR A 154 7.42 -10.00 -7.97
C TYR A 154 6.04 -9.90 -8.64
N CYS A 155 5.97 -10.13 -9.94
CA CYS A 155 4.70 -10.13 -10.67
C CYS A 155 3.73 -11.15 -10.08
N ALA A 156 4.17 -12.39 -9.80
CA ALA A 156 3.33 -13.41 -9.17
C ALA A 156 2.73 -12.91 -7.85
N THR A 157 3.51 -12.21 -7.00
CA THR A 157 2.96 -11.61 -5.76
C THR A 157 1.90 -10.54 -6.06
N LYS A 158 2.06 -9.75 -7.12
CA LYS A 158 1.09 -8.71 -7.49
C LYS A 158 -0.16 -9.27 -8.16
N PHE A 159 -0.05 -10.35 -8.96
CA PHE A 159 -1.20 -11.14 -9.40
C PHE A 159 -1.96 -11.74 -8.22
N ALA A 160 -1.25 -12.27 -7.21
CA ALA A 160 -1.88 -12.78 -5.99
C ALA A 160 -2.66 -11.70 -5.25
N VAL A 161 -2.09 -10.50 -5.06
CA VAL A 161 -2.78 -9.35 -4.42
C VAL A 161 -4.03 -8.96 -5.20
N ARG A 162 -4.00 -8.99 -6.54
CA ARG A 162 -5.17 -8.72 -7.38
C ARG A 162 -6.26 -9.77 -7.15
N ALA A 163 -5.92 -11.05 -7.16
CA ALA A 163 -6.86 -12.14 -6.92
C ALA A 163 -7.46 -12.08 -5.50
N ILE A 164 -6.62 -11.81 -4.47
CA ILE A 164 -7.05 -11.64 -3.07
C ILE A 164 -8.02 -10.46 -2.95
N SER A 165 -7.74 -9.34 -3.61
CA SER A 165 -8.61 -8.16 -3.57
C SER A 165 -9.98 -8.43 -4.19
N GLU A 166 -10.01 -9.12 -5.32
CA GLU A 166 -11.26 -9.51 -5.98
C GLU A 166 -12.08 -10.51 -5.12
N GLY A 167 -11.42 -11.54 -4.56
CA GLY A 167 -12.07 -12.49 -3.65
C GLY A 167 -12.65 -11.79 -2.42
N LEU A 168 -11.87 -10.91 -1.78
CA LEU A 168 -12.34 -10.13 -0.63
C LEU A 168 -13.55 -9.26 -0.98
N ARG A 169 -13.56 -8.60 -2.16
CA ARG A 169 -14.67 -7.78 -2.61
C ARG A 169 -15.96 -8.60 -2.76
N GLN A 170 -15.87 -9.79 -3.34
CA GLN A 170 -17.02 -10.70 -3.51
C GLN A 170 -17.56 -11.19 -2.16
N GLU A 171 -16.68 -11.38 -1.16
CA GLU A 171 -17.03 -11.92 0.15
C GLU A 171 -17.39 -10.85 1.20
N SER A 172 -17.21 -9.56 0.89
CA SER A 172 -17.42 -8.45 1.84
C SER A 172 -18.87 -8.14 2.16
N GLY A 173 -19.83 -8.67 1.39
CA GLY A 173 -21.26 -8.49 1.64
C GLY A 173 -21.75 -7.03 1.55
N GLY A 174 -21.01 -6.15 0.85
CA GLY A 174 -21.37 -4.73 0.65
C GLY A 174 -21.07 -3.80 1.83
N SER A 175 -20.56 -4.32 2.96
CA SER A 175 -20.21 -3.49 4.12
C SER A 175 -18.78 -2.96 4.11
N VAL A 176 -17.88 -3.61 3.38
CA VAL A 176 -16.47 -3.21 3.25
C VAL A 176 -16.12 -3.07 1.78
N ARG A 177 -15.69 -1.86 1.40
CA ARG A 177 -15.21 -1.57 0.04
C ARG A 177 -13.79 -2.11 -0.14
N VAL A 178 -13.45 -2.48 -1.36
CA VAL A 178 -12.11 -2.99 -1.69
C VAL A 178 -11.62 -2.32 -2.96
N THR A 179 -10.54 -1.55 -2.84
CA THR A 179 -9.88 -0.91 -3.98
C THR A 179 -8.51 -1.52 -4.22
N LEU A 180 -8.25 -1.93 -5.44
CA LEU A 180 -6.92 -2.27 -5.92
C LEU A 180 -6.33 -1.08 -6.66
N VAL A 181 -5.16 -0.61 -6.24
CA VAL A 181 -4.42 0.42 -6.96
C VAL A 181 -3.18 -0.20 -7.56
N SER A 182 -3.02 -0.07 -8.87
CA SER A 182 -1.96 -0.69 -9.67
C SER A 182 -1.09 0.36 -10.35
N PRO A 183 -0.04 0.85 -9.65
CA PRO A 183 0.88 1.81 -10.23
C PRO A 183 1.76 1.19 -11.33
N GLY A 184 2.08 1.99 -12.36
CA GLY A 184 3.25 1.79 -13.21
C GLY A 184 4.53 2.21 -12.49
N VAL A 185 5.60 2.46 -13.26
CA VAL A 185 6.85 2.93 -12.68
C VAL A 185 6.65 4.25 -11.94
N THR A 186 7.05 4.27 -10.66
CA THR A 186 6.81 5.38 -9.73
C THR A 186 8.08 5.65 -8.93
N GLU A 187 8.35 6.92 -8.65
CA GLU A 187 9.44 7.33 -7.78
C GLU A 187 9.30 6.72 -6.39
N SER A 188 10.26 5.88 -5.99
CA SER A 188 10.28 5.22 -4.70
C SER A 188 11.65 4.59 -4.43
N GLU A 189 11.92 4.24 -3.20
CA GLU A 189 13.10 3.45 -2.80
C GLU A 189 12.94 1.93 -3.11
N LEU A 190 11.84 1.52 -3.73
CA LEU A 190 11.52 0.10 -3.96
C LEU A 190 12.58 -0.60 -4.84
N ALA A 191 13.14 0.13 -5.79
CA ALA A 191 14.18 -0.36 -6.70
C ALA A 191 15.56 -0.49 -6.04
N ASP A 192 15.79 0.16 -4.89
CA ASP A 192 17.09 0.13 -4.21
C ASP A 192 17.41 -1.28 -3.67
N GLY A 193 16.37 -2.11 -3.50
CA GLY A 193 16.50 -3.50 -3.07
C GLY A 193 16.82 -4.50 -4.19
N ILE A 194 17.01 -4.07 -5.44
CA ILE A 194 17.34 -4.96 -6.56
C ILE A 194 18.79 -5.41 -6.43
N SER A 195 19.01 -6.73 -6.28
CA SER A 195 20.31 -7.34 -6.08
C SER A 195 21.06 -7.58 -7.40
N ASP A 196 20.35 -8.02 -8.44
CA ASP A 196 20.93 -8.32 -9.75
C ASP A 196 21.35 -7.05 -10.51
N PRO A 197 22.63 -6.91 -10.94
CA PRO A 197 23.11 -5.70 -11.58
C PRO A 197 22.43 -5.37 -12.93
N ALA A 198 22.07 -6.39 -13.71
CA ALA A 198 21.42 -6.19 -15.01
C ALA A 198 19.95 -5.74 -14.83
N ALA A 199 19.25 -6.36 -13.87
CA ALA A 199 17.90 -5.95 -13.50
C ALA A 199 17.88 -4.52 -12.93
N ARG A 200 18.88 -4.16 -12.13
CA ARG A 200 19.03 -2.79 -11.60
C ARG A 200 19.22 -1.79 -12.72
N ALA A 201 20.14 -2.02 -13.65
CA ALA A 201 20.38 -1.12 -14.79
C ALA A 201 19.12 -0.99 -15.68
N ALA A 202 18.41 -2.08 -15.94
CA ALA A 202 17.16 -2.04 -16.69
C ALA A 202 16.06 -1.22 -15.95
N MET A 203 15.99 -1.36 -14.63
CA MET A 203 15.05 -0.59 -13.81
C MET A 203 15.42 0.89 -13.76
N GLU A 204 16.68 1.26 -13.67
CA GLU A 204 17.14 2.65 -13.74
C GLU A 204 16.71 3.31 -15.06
N ALA A 205 16.89 2.62 -16.19
CA ALA A 205 16.43 3.09 -17.49
C ALA A 205 14.90 3.25 -17.55
N TYR A 206 14.16 2.28 -16.98
CA TYR A 206 12.69 2.34 -16.93
C TYR A 206 12.18 3.49 -16.03
N ARG A 207 12.91 3.83 -14.97
CA ARG A 207 12.56 4.93 -14.05
C ARG A 207 12.72 6.33 -14.65
N ALA A 208 13.34 6.48 -15.82
CA ALA A 208 13.45 7.77 -16.52
C ALA A 208 12.08 8.42 -16.80
N VAL A 209 11.02 7.63 -16.86
CA VAL A 209 9.64 8.10 -17.07
C VAL A 209 8.75 7.90 -15.85
N ALA A 210 9.33 7.73 -14.64
CA ALA A 210 8.58 7.45 -13.43
C ALA A 210 7.58 8.57 -13.08
N LEU A 211 6.41 8.16 -12.60
CA LEU A 211 5.46 9.08 -11.98
C LEU A 211 5.98 9.54 -10.61
N PRO A 212 5.69 10.78 -10.20
CA PRO A 212 5.86 11.16 -8.82
C PRO A 212 4.90 10.32 -7.94
N ALA A 213 5.34 9.96 -6.74
CA ALA A 213 4.54 9.17 -5.81
C ALA A 213 3.19 9.85 -5.46
N SER A 214 3.14 11.19 -5.54
CA SER A 214 1.91 11.99 -5.36
C SER A 214 0.80 11.64 -6.34
N ALA A 215 1.12 11.28 -7.59
CA ALA A 215 0.11 10.89 -8.58
C ALA A 215 -0.65 9.61 -8.16
N VAL A 216 0.04 8.66 -7.53
CA VAL A 216 -0.58 7.46 -6.97
C VAL A 216 -1.34 7.78 -5.70
N ALA A 217 -0.80 8.66 -4.84
CA ALA A 217 -1.49 9.14 -3.64
C ALA A 217 -2.81 9.84 -3.96
N ASP A 218 -2.88 10.62 -5.05
CA ASP A 218 -4.11 11.25 -5.53
C ASP A 218 -5.16 10.23 -5.98
N ALA A 219 -4.74 9.15 -6.64
CA ALA A 219 -5.64 8.05 -7.00
C ALA A 219 -6.21 7.33 -5.76
N ILE A 220 -5.37 7.11 -4.75
CA ILE A 220 -5.80 6.55 -3.46
C ILE A 220 -6.79 7.50 -2.78
N ALA A 221 -6.48 8.80 -2.70
CA ALA A 221 -7.36 9.81 -2.12
C ALA A 221 -8.70 9.90 -2.86
N TYR A 222 -8.69 9.79 -4.19
CA TYR A 222 -9.91 9.70 -4.99
C TYR A 222 -10.79 8.54 -4.52
N ALA A 223 -10.27 7.31 -4.41
CA ALA A 223 -11.03 6.15 -3.97
C ALA A 223 -11.55 6.31 -2.53
N VAL A 224 -10.69 6.81 -1.62
CA VAL A 224 -11.04 7.03 -0.21
C VAL A 224 -12.14 8.08 -0.04
N SER A 225 -12.16 9.12 -0.89
CA SER A 225 -13.13 10.22 -0.81
C SER A 225 -14.53 9.88 -1.36
N ARG A 226 -14.69 8.75 -2.06
CA ARG A 226 -16.01 8.38 -2.60
C ARG A 226 -17.02 8.10 -1.48
N PRO A 227 -18.31 8.40 -1.71
CA PRO A 227 -19.36 8.11 -0.76
C PRO A 227 -19.51 6.61 -0.54
N PRO A 228 -20.11 6.15 0.58
CA PRO A 228 -20.13 4.74 0.97
C PRO A 228 -20.74 3.79 -0.06
N GLU A 229 -21.69 4.25 -0.84
CA GLU A 229 -22.38 3.48 -1.89
C GLU A 229 -21.57 3.33 -3.18
N VAL A 230 -20.41 3.99 -3.29
CA VAL A 230 -19.53 3.92 -4.46
C VAL A 230 -18.28 3.13 -4.12
N ASP A 231 -18.13 1.96 -4.72
CA ASP A 231 -16.92 1.13 -4.64
C ASP A 231 -16.06 1.29 -5.90
N VAL A 232 -14.92 1.92 -5.76
CA VAL A 232 -13.91 2.03 -6.82
C VAL A 232 -13.06 0.78 -6.77
N ASN A 233 -13.33 -0.19 -7.63
CA ASN A 233 -12.73 -1.52 -7.52
C ASN A 233 -11.26 -1.55 -7.94
N GLU A 234 -10.91 -0.83 -9.02
CA GLU A 234 -9.57 -0.91 -9.59
C GLU A 234 -9.15 0.41 -10.21
N LEU A 235 -7.92 0.85 -9.92
CA LEU A 235 -7.29 2.04 -10.50
C LEU A 235 -5.90 1.67 -11.03
N VAL A 236 -5.70 1.80 -12.34
CA VAL A 236 -4.39 1.62 -12.98
C VAL A 236 -3.85 3.01 -13.31
N VAL A 237 -2.67 3.35 -12.76
CA VAL A 237 -2.04 4.68 -12.92
C VAL A 237 -0.67 4.49 -13.55
N ARG A 238 -0.51 4.93 -14.79
CA ARG A 238 0.72 4.76 -15.58
C ARG A 238 1.27 6.09 -16.07
N PRO A 239 2.60 6.22 -16.25
CA PRO A 239 3.15 7.33 -17.02
C PRO A 239 2.61 7.30 -18.46
N VAL A 240 2.26 8.47 -19.00
CA VAL A 240 1.85 8.58 -20.40
C VAL A 240 2.97 8.12 -21.35
N ALA A 241 4.23 8.34 -20.96
CA ALA A 241 5.41 7.91 -21.72
C ALA A 241 5.72 6.41 -21.59
N SER A 242 5.03 5.67 -20.72
CA SER A 242 5.16 4.21 -20.65
C SER A 242 4.40 3.60 -21.82
N ALA A 243 5.12 2.99 -22.77
CA ALA A 243 4.55 2.44 -24.00
C ALA A 243 3.67 1.20 -23.79
N ARG A 244 3.51 0.71 -22.53
CA ARG A 244 2.75 -0.48 -22.17
C ARG A 244 2.10 -0.34 -20.80
#